data_78e7e61859a1b3808ad3fafd8f4e10ff
#
_entry.id   78e7e61859a1b3808ad3fafd8f4e10ff
#
_cell.length_a   1.000
_cell.length_b   1.000
_cell.length_c   1.000
_cell.angle_alpha   90.00
_cell.angle_beta   90.00
_cell.angle_gamma   90.00
#
_symmetry.space_group_name_H-M   'P 1'
#
loop_
_entity.id
_entity.type
_entity.pdbx_description
1 polymer ?
#
loop_
_entity_poly.entity_id
_entity_poly.type
_entity_poly.pdbx_seq_one_letter_code
_entity_poly.pdbx_strand_id
1 'polypeptide(L)'
;ADAIFGRPMGIPKTGVFGLYDLIGIDLMADVLKSFIKELPETDKFHEVAKEIPLVKKLIETGYTGRKGKGGFYRMNKTGTTKVMEAINLETGVYSPTQKIDLKSDKVDLKRLIDRKDKYGEYARSVISKIIKYASSLVPGITKEFNDIDEAMRLGFNWAKGPFEMLEEIGVKNFFDKIDDFSGNNFLENLSKTQNEDFYGERQKYTNIETLGKAKKTASSLDGNDSAKIYKFSDYNIVEFTTKANALDYDSMDALKKATDKPLIIINESMQFSAGVNLTYTMQFANKKNFKSIEKFIKYFQETCKHLKYSKYPVISAPS
;
A
#
# COMPACT_ATOMS: atom_id res chain seq x y z
N ALA A 1 -2.75 6.05 18.70
CA ALA A 1 -3.40 5.81 17.44
C ALA A 1 -2.67 4.70 16.65
N ASP A 2 -1.44 4.90 16.19
CA ASP A 2 -0.72 3.96 15.29
C ASP A 2 -0.54 2.54 15.83
N ALA A 3 -0.45 2.36 17.15
CA ALA A 3 -0.40 1.03 17.75
C ALA A 3 -1.73 0.25 17.59
N ILE A 4 -2.84 0.96 17.44
CA ILE A 4 -4.18 0.39 17.24
C ILE A 4 -4.47 0.31 15.74
N PHE A 5 -4.37 1.45 15.02
CA PHE A 5 -4.55 1.52 13.58
C PHE A 5 -3.27 1.09 12.86
N GLY A 6 -2.97 -0.18 12.97
CA GLY A 6 -1.79 -0.84 12.43
C GLY A 6 -2.01 -2.36 12.42
N ARG A 7 -1.01 -3.13 12.82
CA ARG A 7 -1.08 -4.61 12.79
C ARG A 7 -2.34 -5.22 13.43
N PRO A 8 -2.85 -4.74 14.57
CA PRO A 8 -4.06 -5.31 15.16
C PRO A 8 -5.29 -5.21 14.26
N MET A 9 -5.32 -4.22 13.36
CA MET A 9 -6.38 -4.02 12.37
C MET A 9 -6.04 -4.58 10.98
N GLY A 10 -4.95 -5.35 10.84
CA GLY A 10 -4.51 -5.83 9.54
C GLY A 10 -3.91 -4.73 8.64
N ILE A 11 -3.49 -3.62 9.20
CA ILE A 11 -2.92 -2.46 8.51
C ILE A 11 -1.39 -2.47 8.71
N PRO A 12 -0.59 -1.92 7.77
CA PRO A 12 0.85 -1.87 7.91
C PRO A 12 1.32 -1.26 9.24
N LYS A 13 2.44 -1.76 9.75
CA LYS A 13 3.06 -1.38 11.03
C LYS A 13 3.27 0.12 11.22
N THR A 14 3.40 0.87 10.14
CA THR A 14 3.59 2.33 10.19
C THR A 14 2.45 3.05 10.89
N GLY A 15 1.25 2.48 10.89
CA GLY A 15 0.05 3.19 11.29
C GLY A 15 -0.24 4.39 10.38
N VAL A 16 -1.18 5.26 10.78
CA VAL A 16 -1.57 6.42 9.97
C VAL A 16 -0.59 7.58 10.10
N PHE A 17 -0.21 7.96 11.31
CA PHE A 17 0.69 9.10 11.55
C PHE A 17 2.12 8.84 11.10
N GLY A 18 2.61 7.61 11.32
CA GLY A 18 3.91 7.18 10.81
C GLY A 18 3.95 7.12 9.28
N LEU A 19 2.82 6.83 8.63
CA LEU A 19 2.67 6.86 7.17
C LEU A 19 2.66 8.30 6.63
N TYR A 20 1.95 9.22 7.29
CA TYR A 20 1.99 10.65 6.96
C TYR A 20 3.41 11.20 7.03
N ASP A 21 4.17 10.85 8.07
CA ASP A 21 5.56 11.26 8.20
C ASP A 21 6.48 10.65 7.13
N LEU A 22 6.17 9.46 6.65
CA LEU A 22 6.94 8.78 5.60
C LEU A 22 6.70 9.42 4.23
N ILE A 23 5.43 9.66 3.88
CA ILE A 23 5.02 10.23 2.60
C ILE A 23 5.36 11.73 2.54
N GLY A 24 5.08 12.42 3.62
CA GLY A 24 5.17 13.87 3.78
C GLY A 24 3.80 14.48 4.08
N ILE A 25 3.72 15.19 5.20
CA ILE A 25 2.49 15.81 5.68
C ILE A 25 1.96 16.86 4.69
N ASP A 26 2.86 17.59 4.04
CA ASP A 26 2.56 18.56 2.98
C ASP A 26 1.91 17.88 1.76
N LEU A 27 2.49 16.79 1.28
CA LEU A 27 1.92 16.03 0.17
C LEU A 27 0.53 15.47 0.52
N MET A 28 0.37 14.94 1.74
CA MET A 28 -0.94 14.44 2.18
C MET A 28 -2.00 15.55 2.28
N ALA A 29 -1.60 16.77 2.67
CA ALA A 29 -2.50 17.93 2.66
C ALA A 29 -2.91 18.33 1.23
N ASP A 30 -2.01 18.24 0.27
CA ASP A 30 -2.33 18.51 -1.13
C ASP A 30 -3.21 17.43 -1.76
N VAL A 31 -3.00 16.15 -1.39
CA VAL A 31 -3.90 15.04 -1.78
C VAL A 31 -5.31 15.27 -1.23
N LEU A 32 -5.43 15.68 0.05
CA LEU A 32 -6.72 16.01 0.65
C LEU A 32 -7.45 17.12 -0.12
N LYS A 33 -6.75 18.21 -0.45
CA LYS A 33 -7.30 19.32 -1.25
C LYS A 33 -7.74 18.85 -2.64
N SER A 34 -6.95 17.99 -3.27
CA SER A 34 -7.28 17.43 -4.59
C SER A 34 -8.56 16.58 -4.51
N PHE A 35 -8.72 15.74 -3.50
CA PHE A 35 -9.93 14.95 -3.32
C PHE A 35 -11.16 15.82 -3.03
N ILE A 36 -11.03 16.86 -2.20
CA ILE A 36 -12.12 17.81 -1.95
C ILE A 36 -12.59 18.48 -3.25
N LYS A 37 -11.66 18.77 -4.16
CA LYS A 37 -11.95 19.45 -5.43
C LYS A 37 -12.52 18.52 -6.50
N GLU A 38 -12.00 17.30 -6.61
CA GLU A 38 -12.26 16.41 -7.75
C GLU A 38 -13.40 15.41 -7.48
N LEU A 39 -13.67 15.06 -6.20
CA LEU A 39 -14.77 14.15 -5.88
C LEU A 39 -16.13 14.86 -6.01
N PRO A 40 -17.19 14.15 -6.43
CA PRO A 40 -18.54 14.70 -6.48
C PRO A 40 -18.97 15.27 -5.12
N GLU A 41 -19.74 16.36 -5.11
CA GLU A 41 -20.24 17.00 -3.87
C GLU A 41 -21.06 16.04 -2.99
N THR A 42 -21.65 15.01 -3.60
CA THR A 42 -22.41 13.96 -2.91
C THR A 42 -21.54 12.87 -2.28
N ASP A 43 -20.23 12.88 -2.54
CA ASP A 43 -19.34 11.87 -1.98
C ASP A 43 -19.20 12.03 -0.47
N LYS A 44 -19.36 10.91 0.24
CA LYS A 44 -19.26 10.86 1.71
C LYS A 44 -17.89 11.23 2.27
N PHE A 45 -16.87 11.30 1.42
CA PHE A 45 -15.57 11.82 1.80
C PHE A 45 -15.63 13.24 2.35
N HIS A 46 -16.52 14.09 1.81
CA HIS A 46 -16.68 15.47 2.26
C HIS A 46 -17.14 15.59 3.72
N GLU A 47 -17.81 14.59 4.27
CA GLU A 47 -18.22 14.58 5.67
C GLU A 47 -17.02 14.50 6.64
N VAL A 48 -15.91 13.86 6.21
CA VAL A 48 -14.71 13.64 7.01
C VAL A 48 -13.52 14.51 6.60
N ALA A 49 -13.55 15.07 5.39
CA ALA A 49 -12.49 15.90 4.83
C ALA A 49 -12.49 17.30 5.49
N LYS A 50 -11.63 17.47 6.50
CA LYS A 50 -11.49 18.74 7.21
C LYS A 50 -10.04 19.18 7.25
N GLU A 51 -9.80 20.47 7.04
CA GLU A 51 -8.49 21.05 7.34
C GLU A 51 -8.21 20.99 8.84
N ILE A 52 -7.05 20.48 9.20
CA ILE A 52 -6.63 20.33 10.59
C ILE A 52 -5.61 21.44 10.90
N PRO A 53 -5.92 22.38 11.82
CA PRO A 53 -5.01 23.51 12.13
C PRO A 53 -3.61 23.06 12.54
N LEU A 54 -3.49 21.95 13.27
CA LEU A 54 -2.19 21.38 13.64
C LEU A 54 -1.37 20.97 12.41
N VAL A 55 -1.99 20.35 11.40
CA VAL A 55 -1.33 19.95 10.15
C VAL A 55 -0.79 21.18 9.41
N LYS A 56 -1.61 22.25 9.29
CA LYS A 56 -1.19 23.50 8.70
C LYS A 56 0.01 24.09 9.42
N LYS A 57 -0.04 24.17 10.74
CA LYS A 57 1.06 24.67 11.59
C LYS A 57 2.35 23.84 11.42
N LEU A 58 2.24 22.51 11.34
CA LEU A 58 3.40 21.64 11.10
C LEU A 58 4.08 21.95 9.77
N ILE A 59 3.30 22.10 8.70
CA ILE A 59 3.80 22.43 7.37
C ILE A 59 4.51 23.81 7.38
N GLU A 60 3.85 24.84 7.91
CA GLU A 60 4.37 26.21 7.99
C GLU A 60 5.69 26.31 8.77
N THR A 61 5.86 25.46 9.78
CA THR A 61 7.06 25.43 10.62
C THR A 61 8.14 24.46 10.14
N GLY A 62 7.90 23.78 9.00
CA GLY A 62 8.86 22.87 8.37
C GLY A 62 8.89 21.45 8.96
N TYR A 63 7.86 21.07 9.73
CA TYR A 63 7.66 19.71 10.22
C TYR A 63 6.82 18.92 9.21
N THR A 64 7.40 18.61 8.07
CA THR A 64 6.75 17.95 6.93
C THR A 64 6.94 16.44 6.90
N GLY A 65 7.36 15.82 8.00
CA GLY A 65 7.65 14.41 8.10
C GLY A 65 9.15 14.10 8.08
N ARG A 66 9.51 12.87 7.69
CA ARG A 66 10.91 12.38 7.70
C ARG A 66 11.85 13.17 6.78
N LYS A 67 11.34 13.82 5.76
CA LYS A 67 12.10 14.68 4.86
C LYS A 67 12.38 16.09 5.43
N GLY A 68 11.63 16.50 6.48
CA GLY A 68 11.74 17.78 7.15
C GLY A 68 12.40 17.69 8.53
N LYS A 69 12.00 18.59 9.42
CA LYS A 69 12.48 18.61 10.82
C LYS A 69 11.89 17.48 11.69
N GLY A 70 10.97 16.72 11.20
CA GLY A 70 10.11 15.74 11.82
C GLY A 70 8.68 15.95 11.35
N GLY A 71 7.70 15.32 11.99
CA GLY A 71 6.29 15.44 11.69
C GLY A 71 5.45 15.12 12.93
N PHE A 72 4.51 14.20 12.84
CA PHE A 72 3.81 13.66 14.02
C PHE A 72 4.79 12.97 14.98
N TYR A 73 5.86 12.43 14.43
CA TYR A 73 7.02 11.94 15.18
C TYR A 73 8.26 12.73 14.82
N ARG A 74 9.14 12.91 15.79
CA ARG A 74 10.47 13.47 15.54
C ARG A 74 11.53 12.75 16.37
N MET A 75 12.76 12.81 15.88
CA MET A 75 13.92 12.32 16.63
C MET A 75 14.57 13.49 17.36
N ASN A 76 14.41 13.56 18.66
CA ASN A 76 15.12 14.53 19.50
C ASN A 76 16.53 14.00 19.79
N LYS A 77 17.55 14.81 19.48
CA LYS A 77 18.96 14.53 19.74
C LYS A 77 19.44 15.45 20.86
N THR A 78 19.39 14.95 22.08
CA THR A 78 19.93 15.68 23.23
C THR A 78 21.25 15.03 23.63
N GLY A 79 22.37 15.66 23.26
CA GLY A 79 23.72 15.11 23.45
C GLY A 79 23.94 13.82 22.63
N THR A 80 24.37 12.76 23.28
CA THR A 80 24.58 11.41 22.67
C THR A 80 23.31 10.57 22.58
N THR A 81 22.23 10.99 23.25
CA THR A 81 21.00 10.21 23.35
C THR A 81 20.01 10.63 22.27
N LYS A 82 19.43 9.64 21.56
CA LYS A 82 18.37 9.85 20.58
C LYS A 82 17.06 9.37 21.17
N VAL A 83 16.08 10.26 21.30
CA VAL A 83 14.75 9.96 21.82
C VAL A 83 13.72 10.21 20.75
N MET A 84 12.90 9.19 20.44
CA MET A 84 11.74 9.35 19.58
C MET A 84 10.64 10.05 20.38
N GLU A 85 10.15 11.15 19.86
CA GLU A 85 9.04 11.92 20.41
C GLU A 85 7.82 11.87 19.49
N ALA A 86 6.64 11.92 20.09
CA ALA A 86 5.37 12.07 19.38
C ALA A 86 4.71 13.39 19.79
N ILE A 87 4.01 14.02 18.84
CA ILE A 87 3.27 15.25 19.13
C ILE A 87 1.92 14.93 19.78
N ASN A 88 1.56 15.71 20.79
CA ASN A 88 0.19 15.71 21.30
C ASN A 88 -0.70 16.46 20.33
N LEU A 89 -1.77 15.82 19.85
CA LEU A 89 -2.63 16.36 18.77
C LEU A 89 -3.46 17.56 19.21
N GLU A 90 -3.68 17.74 20.52
CA GLU A 90 -4.45 18.87 21.06
C GLU A 90 -3.54 20.06 21.35
N THR A 91 -2.41 19.82 22.02
CA THR A 91 -1.53 20.88 22.48
C THR A 91 -0.42 21.24 21.50
N GLY A 92 -0.09 20.36 20.56
CA GLY A 92 1.03 20.52 19.64
C GLY A 92 2.40 20.34 20.32
N VAL A 93 2.46 19.85 21.55
CA VAL A 93 3.71 19.66 22.31
C VAL A 93 4.26 18.26 22.08
N TYR A 94 5.56 18.15 21.86
CA TYR A 94 6.25 16.87 21.72
C TYR A 94 6.63 16.28 23.08
N SER A 95 6.48 14.99 23.22
CA SER A 95 6.93 14.22 24.37
C SER A 95 7.48 12.85 23.96
N PRO A 96 8.33 12.21 24.77
CA PRO A 96 8.83 10.88 24.45
C PRO A 96 7.73 9.90 24.13
N THR A 97 7.90 9.10 23.08
CA THR A 97 6.93 8.06 22.70
C THR A 97 6.81 7.02 23.80
N GLN A 98 5.57 6.68 24.13
CA GLN A 98 5.28 5.58 25.04
C GLN A 98 4.99 4.31 24.25
N LYS A 99 5.62 3.20 24.61
CA LYS A 99 5.22 1.89 24.09
C LYS A 99 3.90 1.50 24.72
N ILE A 100 2.91 1.25 23.87
CA ILE A 100 1.63 0.71 24.31
C ILE A 100 1.76 -0.80 24.27
N ASP A 101 1.70 -1.43 25.43
CA ASP A 101 1.57 -2.87 25.56
C ASP A 101 0.09 -3.23 25.45
N LEU A 102 -0.31 -3.80 24.32
CA LEU A 102 -1.66 -4.33 24.12
C LEU A 102 -1.87 -5.70 24.80
N LYS A 103 -0.87 -6.13 25.61
CA LYS A 103 -0.86 -7.38 26.40
C LYS A 103 -1.01 -8.68 25.60
N SER A 104 -1.00 -8.67 24.28
CA SER A 104 -0.74 -9.87 23.49
C SER A 104 -0.39 -9.52 22.04
N ASP A 105 0.59 -10.19 21.49
CA ASP A 105 0.90 -10.17 20.04
C ASP A 105 -0.21 -10.80 19.17
N LYS A 106 -1.33 -11.21 19.78
CA LYS A 106 -2.47 -11.89 19.15
C LYS A 106 -3.80 -11.18 19.42
N VAL A 107 -3.83 -9.84 19.46
CA VAL A 107 -5.10 -9.12 19.49
C VAL A 107 -5.67 -9.14 18.08
N ASP A 108 -6.69 -9.99 17.86
CA ASP A 108 -7.52 -9.95 16.67
C ASP A 108 -8.47 -8.74 16.71
N LEU A 109 -9.00 -8.39 15.53
CA LEU A 109 -9.86 -7.21 15.39
C LEU A 109 -11.13 -7.31 16.23
N LYS A 110 -11.74 -8.49 16.36
CA LYS A 110 -12.93 -8.71 17.17
C LYS A 110 -12.68 -8.37 18.63
N ARG A 111 -11.61 -8.92 19.21
CA ARG A 111 -11.21 -8.61 20.61
C ARG A 111 -10.88 -7.13 20.82
N LEU A 112 -10.29 -6.49 19.81
CA LEU A 112 -9.98 -5.07 19.86
C LEU A 112 -11.27 -4.23 19.93
N ILE A 113 -12.26 -4.54 19.10
CA ILE A 113 -13.56 -3.87 19.07
C ILE A 113 -14.36 -4.10 20.37
N ASP A 114 -14.19 -5.25 21.01
CA ASP A 114 -14.88 -5.62 22.26
C ASP A 114 -14.32 -4.93 23.50
N ARG A 115 -13.15 -4.29 23.40
CA ARG A 115 -12.55 -3.57 24.52
C ARG A 115 -13.43 -2.40 24.98
N LYS A 116 -13.53 -2.22 26.30
CA LYS A 116 -14.31 -1.14 26.95
C LYS A 116 -13.46 0.10 27.30
N ASP A 117 -12.18 0.10 26.92
CA ASP A 117 -11.25 1.18 27.18
C ASP A 117 -11.12 2.13 25.95
N LYS A 118 -10.37 3.22 26.13
CA LYS A 118 -10.08 4.20 25.07
C LYS A 118 -9.51 3.61 23.79
N TYR A 119 -8.86 2.45 23.84
CA TYR A 119 -8.31 1.78 22.67
C TYR A 119 -9.41 1.12 21.85
N GLY A 120 -10.36 0.47 22.53
CA GLY A 120 -11.55 -0.07 21.88
C GLY A 120 -12.45 1.02 21.29
N GLU A 121 -12.66 2.13 22.02
CA GLU A 121 -13.41 3.28 21.50
C GLU A 121 -12.79 3.85 20.24
N TYR A 122 -11.47 4.06 20.23
CA TYR A 122 -10.76 4.51 19.05
C TYR A 122 -10.87 3.52 17.89
N ALA A 123 -10.70 2.22 18.15
CA ALA A 123 -10.82 1.18 17.13
C ALA A 123 -12.21 1.17 16.51
N ARG A 124 -13.27 1.18 17.32
CA ARG A 124 -14.67 1.25 16.84
C ARG A 124 -14.90 2.50 16.01
N SER A 125 -14.48 3.65 16.48
CA SER A 125 -14.66 4.93 15.77
C SER A 125 -14.01 4.95 14.41
N VAL A 126 -12.81 4.38 14.28
CA VAL A 126 -12.10 4.37 12.99
C VAL A 126 -12.66 3.31 12.05
N ILE A 127 -12.87 2.07 12.55
CA ILE A 127 -13.32 0.97 11.69
C ILE A 127 -14.73 1.22 11.17
N SER A 128 -15.61 1.80 11.99
CA SER A 128 -16.98 2.14 11.56
C SER A 128 -16.98 3.14 10.43
N LYS A 129 -16.14 4.17 10.48
CA LYS A 129 -16.02 5.17 9.41
C LYS A 129 -15.48 4.56 8.13
N ILE A 130 -14.49 3.67 8.24
CA ILE A 130 -13.92 2.97 7.07
C ILE A 130 -14.99 2.10 6.41
N ILE A 131 -15.70 1.27 7.19
CA ILE A 131 -16.74 0.38 6.67
C ILE A 131 -17.92 1.17 6.11
N LYS A 132 -18.37 2.23 6.79
CA LYS A 132 -19.43 3.11 6.29
C LYS A 132 -19.07 3.77 4.96
N TYR A 133 -17.85 4.28 4.84
CA TYR A 133 -17.39 4.88 3.60
C TYR A 133 -17.28 3.83 2.48
N ALA A 134 -16.59 2.72 2.73
CA ALA A 134 -16.44 1.65 1.75
C ALA A 134 -17.80 1.13 1.24
N SER A 135 -18.75 0.90 2.14
CA SER A 135 -20.08 0.42 1.77
C SER A 135 -20.92 1.45 1.03
N SER A 136 -20.68 2.76 1.21
CA SER A 136 -21.35 3.81 0.44
C SER A 136 -20.93 3.84 -1.04
N LEU A 137 -19.82 3.21 -1.39
CA LEU A 137 -19.32 3.10 -2.76
C LEU A 137 -19.98 1.95 -3.54
N VAL A 138 -20.74 1.09 -2.86
CA VAL A 138 -21.47 -0.03 -3.47
C VAL A 138 -22.95 0.38 -3.64
N PRO A 139 -23.57 0.23 -4.81
CA PRO A 139 -23.01 -0.29 -6.08
C PRO A 139 -22.48 0.81 -7.02
N GLY A 140 -22.33 2.05 -6.55
CA GLY A 140 -22.02 3.21 -7.40
C GLY A 140 -20.67 3.14 -8.10
N ILE A 141 -19.62 2.71 -7.41
CA ILE A 141 -18.26 2.57 -7.95
C ILE A 141 -18.03 1.13 -8.43
N THR A 142 -18.45 0.15 -7.65
CA THR A 142 -18.41 -1.27 -8.02
C THR A 142 -19.65 -1.98 -7.52
N LYS A 143 -20.12 -3.00 -8.23
CA LYS A 143 -21.21 -3.87 -7.79
C LYS A 143 -20.73 -4.91 -6.80
N GLU A 144 -19.46 -5.26 -6.86
CA GLU A 144 -18.83 -6.31 -6.07
C GLU A 144 -18.01 -5.67 -4.95
N PHE A 145 -18.48 -5.78 -3.72
CA PHE A 145 -17.80 -5.16 -2.56
C PHE A 145 -16.39 -5.73 -2.31
N ASN A 146 -16.13 -6.97 -2.70
CA ASN A 146 -14.81 -7.60 -2.63
C ASN A 146 -13.75 -6.93 -3.51
N ASP A 147 -14.14 -6.22 -4.59
CA ASP A 147 -13.20 -5.40 -5.37
C ASP A 147 -12.58 -4.29 -4.52
N ILE A 148 -13.35 -3.72 -3.59
CA ILE A 148 -12.86 -2.71 -2.65
C ILE A 148 -11.83 -3.32 -1.70
N ASP A 149 -12.10 -4.52 -1.19
CA ASP A 149 -11.16 -5.23 -0.33
C ASP A 149 -9.85 -5.55 -1.06
N GLU A 150 -9.95 -6.00 -2.30
CA GLU A 150 -8.78 -6.27 -3.13
C GLU A 150 -7.99 -5.00 -3.44
N ALA A 151 -8.67 -3.89 -3.76
CA ALA A 151 -8.03 -2.60 -3.96
C ALA A 151 -7.25 -2.14 -2.71
N MET A 152 -7.79 -2.36 -1.51
CA MET A 152 -7.10 -2.01 -0.26
C MET A 152 -5.91 -2.92 0.00
N ARG A 153 -6.02 -4.23 -0.28
CA ARG A 153 -4.89 -5.16 -0.15
C ARG A 153 -3.77 -4.85 -1.13
N LEU A 154 -4.10 -4.66 -2.40
CA LEU A 154 -3.10 -4.44 -3.46
C LEU A 154 -2.55 -3.02 -3.46
N GLY A 155 -3.42 -2.01 -3.25
CA GLY A 155 -3.01 -0.60 -3.31
C GLY A 155 -2.36 -0.09 -2.04
N PHE A 156 -2.77 -0.60 -0.87
CA PHE A 156 -2.33 -0.08 0.43
C PHE A 156 -1.61 -1.12 1.30
N ASN A 157 -1.39 -2.32 0.76
CA ASN A 157 -0.74 -3.43 1.48
C ASN A 157 -1.44 -3.77 2.81
N TRP A 158 -2.75 -3.67 2.84
CA TRP A 158 -3.54 -4.13 3.97
C TRP A 158 -3.62 -5.66 3.97
N ALA A 159 -3.65 -6.27 5.13
CA ALA A 159 -3.84 -7.72 5.24
C ALA A 159 -5.30 -8.12 4.97
N LYS A 160 -6.25 -7.19 5.22
CA LYS A 160 -7.70 -7.37 5.03
C LYS A 160 -8.31 -6.06 4.57
N GLY A 161 -9.27 -6.14 3.65
CA GLY A 161 -10.06 -5.00 3.27
C GLY A 161 -11.23 -4.72 4.23
N PRO A 162 -12.00 -3.63 4.01
CA PRO A 162 -13.06 -3.19 4.91
C PRO A 162 -14.15 -4.24 5.16
N PHE A 163 -14.56 -4.98 4.14
CA PHE A 163 -15.62 -5.98 4.25
C PHE A 163 -15.10 -7.28 4.86
N GLU A 164 -13.85 -7.65 4.62
CA GLU A 164 -13.17 -8.74 5.34
C GLU A 164 -13.02 -8.42 6.84
N MET A 165 -12.82 -7.14 7.18
CA MET A 165 -12.81 -6.68 8.58
C MET A 165 -14.21 -6.78 9.20
N LEU A 166 -15.25 -6.44 8.45
CA LEU A 166 -16.64 -6.56 8.90
C LEU A 166 -17.00 -8.03 9.18
N GLU A 167 -16.61 -8.93 8.28
CA GLU A 167 -16.80 -10.39 8.46
C GLU A 167 -16.09 -10.89 9.73
N GLU A 168 -14.83 -10.49 9.96
CA GLU A 168 -14.08 -10.91 11.17
C GLU A 168 -14.72 -10.39 12.46
N ILE A 169 -15.22 -9.16 12.45
CA ILE A 169 -15.94 -8.58 13.58
C ILE A 169 -17.23 -9.35 13.85
N GLY A 170 -17.89 -9.83 12.80
CA GLY A 170 -19.24 -10.39 12.78
C GLY A 170 -20.30 -9.30 12.60
N VAL A 171 -21.25 -9.56 11.73
CA VAL A 171 -22.30 -8.60 11.34
C VAL A 171 -23.08 -8.11 12.55
N LYS A 172 -23.56 -9.03 13.36
CA LYS A 172 -24.30 -8.69 14.59
C LYS A 172 -23.46 -7.86 15.54
N ASN A 173 -22.22 -8.28 15.83
CA ASN A 173 -21.33 -7.57 16.74
C ASN A 173 -21.01 -6.16 16.25
N PHE A 174 -20.89 -5.98 14.93
CA PHE A 174 -20.69 -4.66 14.33
C PHE A 174 -21.89 -3.74 14.59
N PHE A 175 -23.11 -4.17 14.27
CA PHE A 175 -24.31 -3.34 14.45
C PHE A 175 -24.65 -3.08 15.91
N ASP A 176 -24.37 -4.00 16.84
CA ASP A 176 -24.55 -3.79 18.27
C ASP A 176 -23.68 -2.66 18.85
N LYS A 177 -22.63 -2.25 18.11
CA LYS A 177 -21.62 -1.27 18.58
C LYS A 177 -21.55 0.02 17.77
N ILE A 178 -22.34 0.12 16.73
CA ILE A 178 -22.37 1.26 15.81
C ILE A 178 -23.77 1.85 15.78
N ASP A 179 -23.87 3.08 16.23
CA ASP A 179 -25.17 3.70 16.51
C ASP A 179 -25.86 4.25 15.25
N ASP A 180 -25.14 4.60 14.18
CA ASP A 180 -25.73 5.23 13.01
C ASP A 180 -25.11 4.72 11.70
N PHE A 181 -25.92 4.13 10.87
CA PHE A 181 -25.63 3.71 9.48
C PHE A 181 -26.78 4.09 8.52
N SER A 182 -27.66 4.99 8.95
CA SER A 182 -28.78 5.49 8.14
C SER A 182 -28.32 6.10 6.82
N GLY A 183 -29.06 5.85 5.76
CA GLY A 183 -28.73 6.30 4.41
C GLY A 183 -27.64 5.50 3.71
N ASN A 184 -27.17 4.38 4.31
CA ASN A 184 -26.26 3.44 3.69
C ASN A 184 -27.00 2.16 3.30
N ASN A 185 -27.44 2.09 2.05
CA ASN A 185 -28.27 0.98 1.56
C ASN A 185 -27.66 -0.41 1.77
N PHE A 186 -26.35 -0.54 1.63
CA PHE A 186 -25.65 -1.82 1.85
C PHE A 186 -25.76 -2.23 3.31
N LEU A 187 -25.40 -1.34 4.24
CA LEU A 187 -25.44 -1.63 5.68
C LEU A 187 -26.87 -1.81 6.19
N GLU A 188 -27.84 -1.02 5.69
CA GLU A 188 -29.24 -1.19 6.05
C GLU A 188 -29.81 -2.56 5.64
N ASN A 189 -29.47 -3.03 4.45
CA ASN A 189 -29.82 -4.37 4.00
C ASN A 189 -29.15 -5.43 4.87
N LEU A 190 -27.87 -5.31 5.11
CA LEU A 190 -27.12 -6.28 5.91
C LEU A 190 -27.63 -6.34 7.35
N SER A 191 -28.02 -5.19 7.94
CA SER A 191 -28.59 -5.15 9.30
C SER A 191 -29.94 -5.86 9.40
N LYS A 192 -30.77 -5.79 8.35
CA LYS A 192 -32.08 -6.46 8.29
C LYS A 192 -31.95 -7.97 8.10
N THR A 193 -31.03 -8.39 7.25
CA THR A 193 -30.82 -9.82 6.94
C THR A 193 -30.01 -10.53 8.01
N GLN A 194 -29.16 -9.80 8.74
CA GLN A 194 -28.18 -10.32 9.71
C GLN A 194 -27.38 -11.51 9.15
N ASN A 195 -27.08 -11.47 7.84
CA ASN A 195 -26.36 -12.52 7.17
C ASN A 195 -24.88 -12.49 7.58
N GLU A 196 -24.47 -13.38 8.47
CA GLU A 196 -23.08 -13.53 8.92
C GLU A 196 -22.17 -14.07 7.79
N ASP A 197 -22.74 -14.73 6.81
CA ASP A 197 -22.06 -15.30 5.63
C ASP A 197 -22.19 -14.40 4.39
N PHE A 198 -22.36 -13.09 4.55
CA PHE A 198 -22.59 -12.18 3.42
C PHE A 198 -21.43 -12.15 2.43
N TYR A 199 -20.23 -12.48 2.89
CA TYR A 199 -19.04 -12.51 2.03
C TYR A 199 -19.05 -13.71 1.08
N GLY A 200 -19.69 -14.82 1.47
CA GLY A 200 -19.78 -16.04 0.67
C GLY A 200 -18.44 -16.74 0.45
N GLU A 201 -18.44 -17.69 -0.48
CA GLU A 201 -17.21 -18.36 -0.89
C GLU A 201 -16.32 -17.36 -1.65
N ARG A 202 -15.14 -17.07 -1.09
CA ARG A 202 -14.12 -16.31 -1.80
C ARG A 202 -13.74 -17.09 -3.05
N GLN A 203 -13.76 -16.45 -4.21
CA GLN A 203 -13.07 -16.99 -5.38
C GLN A 203 -11.60 -17.19 -5.00
N LYS A 204 -11.29 -18.40 -4.57
CA LYS A 204 -9.88 -18.82 -4.53
C LYS A 204 -9.45 -18.85 -5.99
N TYR A 205 -8.54 -17.97 -6.36
CA TYR A 205 -7.79 -18.11 -7.60
C TYR A 205 -6.96 -19.40 -7.48
N THR A 206 -7.65 -20.53 -7.61
CA THR A 206 -7.07 -21.87 -7.59
C THR A 206 -6.53 -22.11 -8.99
N ASN A 207 -5.25 -22.45 -9.07
CA ASN A 207 -4.49 -22.85 -10.26
C ASN A 207 -3.81 -21.74 -11.08
N ILE A 208 -3.41 -20.62 -10.48
CA ILE A 208 -2.34 -19.85 -11.07
C ILE A 208 -1.09 -20.74 -10.99
N GLU A 209 -0.59 -21.14 -12.15
CA GLU A 209 0.70 -21.80 -12.22
C GLU A 209 1.76 -20.82 -11.73
N THR A 210 2.36 -21.11 -10.58
CA THR A 210 3.35 -20.21 -9.99
C THR A 210 4.60 -20.19 -10.87
N LEU A 211 5.32 -19.06 -10.90
CA LEU A 211 6.60 -18.94 -11.59
C LEU A 211 7.55 -20.09 -11.18
N GLY A 212 7.53 -20.50 -9.89
CA GLY A 212 8.30 -21.60 -9.39
C GLY A 212 7.99 -22.96 -10.04
N LYS A 213 6.75 -23.20 -10.46
CA LYS A 213 6.38 -24.39 -11.26
C LYS A 213 6.83 -24.25 -12.70
N ALA A 214 6.56 -23.10 -13.32
CA ALA A 214 6.97 -22.83 -14.70
C ALA A 214 8.48 -22.96 -14.90
N LYS A 215 9.29 -22.44 -13.99
CA LYS A 215 10.76 -22.57 -14.02
C LYS A 215 11.27 -24.01 -14.16
N LYS A 216 10.56 -25.00 -13.58
CA LYS A 216 10.95 -26.41 -13.63
C LYS A 216 10.76 -27.05 -15.01
N THR A 217 9.93 -26.45 -15.85
CA THR A 217 9.61 -26.96 -17.20
C THR A 217 10.31 -26.18 -18.31
N ALA A 218 11.11 -25.17 -17.96
CA ALA A 218 11.90 -24.41 -18.91
C ALA A 218 12.90 -25.31 -19.64
N SER A 219 13.01 -25.17 -20.95
CA SER A 219 13.93 -25.94 -21.78
C SER A 219 15.39 -25.53 -21.61
N SER A 220 15.63 -24.25 -21.29
CA SER A 220 16.97 -23.76 -20.94
C SER A 220 16.87 -22.46 -20.13
N LEU A 221 17.97 -22.15 -19.43
CA LEU A 221 18.16 -20.93 -18.63
C LEU A 221 19.26 -20.08 -19.25
N ASP A 222 18.99 -18.78 -19.40
CA ASP A 222 19.92 -17.76 -19.87
C ASP A 222 19.84 -16.54 -18.94
N GLY A 223 20.48 -15.44 -19.27
CA GLY A 223 20.41 -14.19 -18.52
C GLY A 223 21.77 -13.72 -18.02
N ASN A 224 21.74 -12.93 -16.94
CA ASN A 224 22.90 -12.33 -16.29
C ASN A 224 22.67 -12.22 -14.77
N ASP A 225 23.46 -11.41 -14.08
CA ASP A 225 23.33 -11.25 -12.62
C ASP A 225 22.06 -10.47 -12.20
N SER A 226 21.52 -9.65 -13.09
CA SER A 226 20.36 -8.80 -12.82
C SER A 226 19.03 -9.38 -13.26
N ALA A 227 19.03 -10.36 -14.18
CA ALA A 227 17.81 -11.01 -14.64
C ALA A 227 18.08 -12.42 -15.19
N LYS A 228 17.11 -13.31 -15.00
CA LYS A 228 17.09 -14.66 -15.58
C LYS A 228 16.10 -14.73 -16.70
N ILE A 229 16.46 -15.45 -17.77
CA ILE A 229 15.61 -15.72 -18.93
C ILE A 229 15.34 -17.21 -18.98
N TYR A 230 14.12 -17.60 -18.66
CA TYR A 230 13.66 -18.99 -18.78
C TYR A 230 13.08 -19.17 -20.18
N LYS A 231 13.67 -20.06 -21.00
CA LYS A 231 13.30 -20.31 -22.38
C LYS A 231 12.39 -21.52 -22.48
N PHE A 232 11.28 -21.34 -23.17
CA PHE A 232 10.32 -22.38 -23.52
C PHE A 232 10.26 -22.54 -25.05
N SER A 233 9.54 -23.56 -25.56
CA SER A 233 9.36 -23.77 -27.00
C SER A 233 8.76 -22.54 -27.68
N ASP A 234 7.71 -21.95 -27.06
CA ASP A 234 6.85 -20.97 -27.72
C ASP A 234 6.94 -19.55 -27.12
N TYR A 235 7.56 -19.40 -25.94
CA TYR A 235 7.69 -18.13 -25.23
C TYR A 235 8.92 -18.09 -24.34
N ASN A 236 9.25 -16.91 -23.83
CA ASN A 236 10.26 -16.69 -22.82
C ASN A 236 9.64 -16.06 -21.56
N ILE A 237 10.24 -16.34 -20.40
CA ILE A 237 9.94 -15.63 -19.15
C ILE A 237 11.19 -14.88 -18.71
N VAL A 238 11.05 -13.62 -18.31
CA VAL A 238 12.10 -12.86 -17.63
C VAL A 238 11.70 -12.59 -16.18
N GLU A 239 12.63 -12.91 -15.28
CA GLU A 239 12.56 -12.62 -13.86
C GLU A 239 13.76 -11.76 -13.45
N PHE A 240 13.53 -10.63 -12.78
CA PHE A 240 14.60 -9.81 -12.21
C PHE A 240 15.10 -10.41 -10.92
N THR A 241 16.43 -10.38 -10.70
CA THR A 241 17.10 -11.02 -9.57
C THR A 241 17.92 -10.07 -8.71
N THR A 242 17.92 -8.78 -9.03
CA THR A 242 18.55 -7.75 -8.21
C THR A 242 17.82 -7.55 -6.88
N LYS A 243 18.48 -6.89 -5.94
CA LYS A 243 17.81 -6.51 -4.68
C LYS A 243 16.56 -5.66 -4.97
N ALA A 244 15.42 -6.11 -4.45
CA ALA A 244 14.11 -5.49 -4.67
C ALA A 244 13.73 -5.37 -6.16
N ASN A 245 14.26 -6.24 -7.02
CA ASN A 245 14.04 -6.27 -8.46
C ASN A 245 14.34 -4.92 -9.14
N ALA A 246 15.32 -4.16 -8.61
CA ALA A 246 15.72 -2.87 -9.15
C ALA A 246 16.37 -3.03 -10.53
N LEU A 247 16.07 -2.10 -11.44
CA LEU A 247 16.43 -2.19 -12.86
C LEU A 247 17.75 -1.45 -13.15
N ASP A 248 18.62 -2.08 -13.91
CA ASP A 248 19.91 -1.59 -14.36
C ASP A 248 20.16 -1.91 -15.84
N TYR A 249 21.38 -1.70 -16.36
CA TYR A 249 21.71 -2.05 -17.74
C TYR A 249 21.50 -3.51 -18.06
N ASP A 250 21.94 -4.39 -17.17
CA ASP A 250 21.88 -5.84 -17.38
C ASP A 250 20.44 -6.34 -17.41
N SER A 251 19.55 -5.76 -16.58
CA SER A 251 18.10 -6.01 -16.64
C SER A 251 17.53 -5.61 -18.01
N MET A 252 17.96 -4.46 -18.55
CA MET A 252 17.49 -3.97 -19.86
C MET A 252 18.01 -4.85 -21.00
N ASP A 253 19.25 -5.34 -20.92
CA ASP A 253 19.82 -6.26 -21.91
C ASP A 253 19.08 -7.60 -21.90
N ALA A 254 18.78 -8.14 -20.74
CA ALA A 254 18.02 -9.39 -20.62
C ALA A 254 16.62 -9.26 -21.24
N LEU A 255 15.94 -8.14 -21.01
CA LEU A 255 14.64 -7.87 -21.64
C LEU A 255 14.73 -7.83 -23.16
N LYS A 256 15.70 -7.11 -23.73
CA LYS A 256 15.88 -7.04 -25.19
C LYS A 256 16.20 -8.42 -25.79
N LYS A 257 17.06 -9.19 -25.11
CA LYS A 257 17.46 -10.52 -25.56
C LYS A 257 16.30 -11.51 -25.57
N ALA A 258 15.34 -11.34 -24.65
CA ALA A 258 14.22 -12.26 -24.49
C ALA A 258 13.06 -12.02 -25.49
N THR A 259 13.14 -11.00 -26.34
CA THR A 259 12.06 -10.65 -27.30
C THR A 259 12.16 -11.40 -28.63
N ASP A 260 12.99 -12.40 -28.73
CA ASP A 260 13.06 -13.31 -29.91
C ASP A 260 11.81 -14.21 -30.04
N LYS A 261 10.99 -14.28 -28.99
CA LYS A 261 9.70 -14.97 -28.87
C LYS A 261 8.70 -14.13 -28.06
N PRO A 262 7.42 -14.55 -27.95
CA PRO A 262 6.51 -14.01 -26.95
C PRO A 262 7.15 -13.96 -25.56
N LEU A 263 7.02 -12.83 -24.85
CA LEU A 263 7.72 -12.58 -23.60
C LEU A 263 6.74 -12.34 -22.46
N ILE A 264 6.96 -13.01 -21.34
CA ILE A 264 6.30 -12.72 -20.06
C ILE A 264 7.34 -12.17 -19.09
N ILE A 265 7.07 -11.00 -18.50
CA ILE A 265 7.91 -10.38 -17.46
C ILE A 265 7.17 -10.57 -16.14
N ILE A 266 7.74 -11.33 -15.22
CA ILE A 266 7.09 -11.69 -13.95
C ILE A 266 8.11 -11.85 -12.84
N ASN A 267 7.75 -11.49 -11.62
CA ASN A 267 8.54 -11.75 -10.41
C ASN A 267 7.63 -12.34 -9.32
N GLU A 268 8.11 -13.37 -8.65
CA GLU A 268 7.50 -13.90 -7.41
C GLU A 268 8.15 -13.26 -6.20
N SER A 269 7.75 -12.03 -5.88
CA SER A 269 8.26 -11.32 -4.70
C SER A 269 7.21 -10.35 -4.17
N MET A 270 7.47 -9.74 -3.01
CA MET A 270 6.54 -8.76 -2.41
C MET A 270 6.31 -7.50 -3.28
N GLN A 271 7.10 -7.33 -4.33
CA GLN A 271 6.96 -6.22 -5.29
C GLN A 271 7.53 -6.63 -6.64
N PHE A 272 6.87 -6.21 -7.69
CA PHE A 272 7.31 -6.48 -9.06
C PHE A 272 8.69 -5.88 -9.36
N SER A 273 8.90 -4.61 -9.04
CA SER A 273 10.17 -3.91 -9.15
C SER A 273 10.17 -2.62 -8.32
N ALA A 274 11.29 -2.29 -7.70
CA ALA A 274 11.51 -0.98 -7.06
C ALA A 274 11.84 0.13 -8.07
N GLY A 275 11.79 -0.15 -9.37
CA GLY A 275 12.20 0.78 -10.43
C GLY A 275 13.70 0.83 -10.63
N VAL A 276 14.22 1.97 -11.08
CA VAL A 276 15.64 2.14 -11.41
C VAL A 276 16.55 1.92 -10.20
N ASN A 277 17.65 1.19 -10.40
CA ASN A 277 18.68 0.97 -9.37
C ASN A 277 19.39 2.30 -9.04
N LEU A 278 18.93 2.96 -7.98
CA LEU A 278 19.48 4.25 -7.54
C LEU A 278 20.95 4.15 -7.12
N THR A 279 21.37 3.02 -6.55
CA THR A 279 22.79 2.82 -6.19
C THR A 279 23.68 2.90 -7.41
N TYR A 280 23.25 2.27 -8.51
CA TYR A 280 23.93 2.35 -9.80
C TYR A 280 23.98 3.80 -10.33
N THR A 281 22.87 4.50 -10.32
CA THR A 281 22.78 5.88 -10.78
C THR A 281 23.63 6.83 -9.93
N MET A 282 23.63 6.66 -8.60
CA MET A 282 24.39 7.50 -7.67
C MET A 282 25.90 7.37 -7.84
N GLN A 283 26.42 6.24 -8.31
CA GLN A 283 27.84 6.10 -8.63
C GLN A 283 28.30 7.09 -9.69
N PHE A 284 27.46 7.36 -10.69
CA PHE A 284 27.74 8.37 -11.72
C PHE A 284 27.50 9.78 -11.23
N ALA A 285 26.44 10.01 -10.46
CA ALA A 285 26.12 11.33 -9.91
C ALA A 285 27.24 11.82 -8.97
N ASN A 286 27.74 10.99 -8.09
CA ASN A 286 28.85 11.31 -7.18
C ASN A 286 30.15 11.67 -7.92
N LYS A 287 30.38 11.06 -9.08
CA LYS A 287 31.50 11.38 -9.98
C LYS A 287 31.20 12.54 -10.94
N LYS A 288 30.05 13.20 -10.80
CA LYS A 288 29.56 14.25 -11.73
C LYS A 288 29.52 13.80 -13.20
N ASN A 289 29.38 12.49 -13.45
CA ASN A 289 29.34 11.93 -14.79
C ASN A 289 27.87 11.87 -15.29
N PHE A 290 27.29 13.02 -15.55
CA PHE A 290 25.90 13.13 -15.99
C PHE A 290 25.66 12.53 -17.36
N LYS A 291 26.68 12.47 -18.24
CA LYS A 291 26.58 11.81 -19.55
C LYS A 291 26.27 10.32 -19.42
N SER A 292 26.82 9.65 -18.42
CA SER A 292 26.51 8.23 -18.18
C SER A 292 25.07 8.03 -17.66
N ILE A 293 24.57 8.97 -16.86
CA ILE A 293 23.17 8.94 -16.41
C ILE A 293 22.23 9.14 -17.61
N GLU A 294 22.51 10.16 -18.44
CA GLU A 294 21.73 10.42 -19.66
C GLU A 294 21.71 9.20 -20.59
N LYS A 295 22.88 8.58 -20.82
CA LYS A 295 23.02 7.36 -21.62
C LYS A 295 22.18 6.21 -21.07
N PHE A 296 22.17 6.04 -19.74
CA PHE A 296 21.36 5.01 -19.09
C PHE A 296 19.86 5.27 -19.24
N ILE A 297 19.40 6.50 -18.99
CA ILE A 297 18.00 6.87 -19.18
C ILE A 297 17.55 6.64 -20.61
N LYS A 298 18.37 7.04 -21.58
CA LYS A 298 18.09 6.84 -23.00
C LYS A 298 17.99 5.34 -23.36
N TYR A 299 18.91 4.54 -22.84
CA TYR A 299 18.88 3.10 -23.05
C TYR A 299 17.64 2.45 -22.43
N PHE A 300 17.22 2.90 -21.25
CA PHE A 300 15.99 2.45 -20.61
C PHE A 300 14.76 2.78 -21.49
N GLN A 301 14.67 4.01 -21.97
CA GLN A 301 13.58 4.45 -22.86
C GLN A 301 13.57 3.66 -24.17
N GLU A 302 14.74 3.41 -24.76
CA GLU A 302 14.87 2.59 -25.98
C GLU A 302 14.42 1.13 -25.72
N THR A 303 14.73 0.58 -24.55
CA THR A 303 14.26 -0.76 -24.17
C THR A 303 12.73 -0.78 -24.03
N CYS A 304 12.12 0.20 -23.38
CA CYS A 304 10.67 0.30 -23.30
C CYS A 304 10.02 0.40 -24.69
N LYS A 305 10.61 1.18 -25.59
CA LYS A 305 10.15 1.26 -26.99
C LYS A 305 10.30 -0.09 -27.72
N HIS A 306 11.42 -0.77 -27.53
CA HIS A 306 11.67 -2.08 -28.11
C HIS A 306 10.62 -3.10 -27.65
N LEU A 307 10.29 -3.13 -26.37
CA LEU A 307 9.23 -4.00 -25.82
C LEU A 307 7.86 -3.64 -26.41
N LYS A 308 7.53 -2.34 -26.42
CA LYS A 308 6.23 -1.84 -26.94
C LYS A 308 6.01 -2.18 -28.42
N TYR A 309 7.05 -2.13 -29.23
CA TYR A 309 6.99 -2.37 -30.67
C TYR A 309 7.62 -3.71 -31.06
N SER A 310 7.71 -4.63 -30.10
CA SER A 310 8.21 -5.99 -30.36
C SER A 310 7.35 -6.70 -31.41
N LYS A 311 8.01 -7.53 -32.23
CA LYS A 311 7.34 -8.40 -33.20
C LYS A 311 6.38 -9.39 -32.52
N TYR A 312 6.70 -9.82 -31.32
CA TYR A 312 5.93 -10.78 -30.54
C TYR A 312 5.24 -10.09 -29.36
N PRO A 313 4.13 -10.65 -28.87
CA PRO A 313 3.47 -10.13 -27.67
C PRO A 313 4.41 -10.05 -26.47
N VAL A 314 4.34 -8.96 -25.72
CA VAL A 314 5.04 -8.78 -24.45
C VAL A 314 3.99 -8.53 -23.37
N ILE A 315 3.98 -9.37 -22.37
CA ILE A 315 3.06 -9.32 -21.23
C ILE A 315 3.86 -9.00 -19.97
N SER A 316 3.51 -7.95 -19.26
CA SER A 316 3.99 -7.70 -17.90
C SER A 316 2.95 -8.21 -16.91
N ALA A 317 3.37 -9.08 -16.00
CA ALA A 317 2.54 -9.67 -14.96
C ALA A 317 3.02 -9.16 -13.57
N PRO A 318 2.71 -7.90 -13.21
CA PRO A 318 3.06 -7.36 -11.91
C PRO A 318 2.26 -8.06 -10.80
N SER A 319 2.95 -8.38 -9.70
CA SER A 319 2.39 -8.99 -8.48
C SER A 319 2.34 -7.97 -7.35
#